data_92920a7d8c4ac7ee51931ca0f3626bc7
#
_entry.id   92920a7d8c4ac7ee51931ca0f3626bc7
#
_cell.length_a   1.000
_cell.length_b   1.000
_cell.length_c   1.000
_cell.angle_alpha   90.00
_cell.angle_beta   90.00
_cell.angle_gamma   90.00
#
_symmetry.space_group_name_H-M   'P 1'
#
loop_
_entity.id
_entity.type
_entity.pdbx_description
1 polymer ?
#
loop_
_entity_poly.entity_id
_entity_poly.type
_entity_poly.pdbx_seq_one_letter_code
_entity_poly.pdbx_strand_id
1 'polypeptide(L)'
;MLNECLTRCFHIGADGRHVAWCITMTTVYDIPADIFNPALAIAMADQKAVSMPDWGQYVKTAVDRERPPTQENWWQLRTAAILRKVARNGPVGVTQLAQAFGGKKDNGVMPNTPGVASRHIIRTALQQLEDAGLVEQVYLKSVQLYEKDDYGDFVYVKDEYGNDQKVPMKDEKGNLMKQDLYSGRGITAAGQKLVDNVAHSVRGEAEDQYPGLGKY
;
A
#
# COMPACT_ATOMS: atom_id res chain seq x y z
N MET A 1 20.98 -7.47 21.51
CA MET A 1 21.11 -8.47 20.42
C MET A 1 21.18 -7.77 19.06
N LEU A 2 22.13 -6.87 18.86
CA LEU A 2 22.32 -6.08 17.62
C LEU A 2 23.76 -6.17 17.08
N ASN A 3 24.57 -7.10 17.59
CA ASN A 3 25.99 -7.18 17.26
C ASN A 3 26.43 -8.45 16.50
N GLU A 4 25.51 -9.33 16.09
CA GLU A 4 25.91 -10.58 15.40
C GLU A 4 25.81 -10.54 13.87
N CYS A 5 25.34 -9.43 13.28
CA CYS A 5 25.21 -9.31 11.81
C CYS A 5 26.48 -8.76 11.11
N LEU A 6 27.47 -8.34 11.87
CA LEU A 6 28.69 -7.66 11.33
C LEU A 6 29.89 -8.58 11.06
N THR A 7 29.78 -9.89 11.32
CA THR A 7 30.98 -10.76 11.30
C THR A 7 31.04 -11.83 10.19
N ARG A 8 30.19 -11.76 9.16
CA ARG A 8 30.11 -12.82 8.12
C ARG A 8 30.41 -12.39 6.70
N CYS A 9 31.26 -11.45 6.44
CA CYS A 9 31.64 -11.08 5.07
C CYS A 9 33.16 -10.83 4.92
N PHE A 10 33.97 -11.78 5.32
CA PHE A 10 35.37 -11.79 4.89
C PHE A 10 35.65 -13.06 4.08
N HIS A 11 35.61 -12.95 2.77
CA HIS A 11 36.24 -13.93 1.87
C HIS A 11 37.55 -13.32 1.38
N ILE A 12 38.65 -14.03 1.60
CA ILE A 12 39.96 -13.64 1.09
C ILE A 12 40.01 -14.13 -0.35
N GLY A 13 40.05 -13.21 -1.31
CA GLY A 13 40.29 -13.54 -2.71
C GLY A 13 41.70 -14.15 -2.89
N ALA A 14 41.87 -14.95 -3.94
CA ALA A 14 43.14 -15.63 -4.27
C ALA A 14 44.36 -14.71 -4.42
N ASP A 15 44.14 -13.39 -4.52
CA ASP A 15 45.18 -12.35 -4.70
C ASP A 15 45.53 -11.60 -3.40
N GLY A 16 45.10 -12.08 -2.22
CA GLY A 16 45.39 -11.45 -0.93
C GLY A 16 44.86 -10.04 -0.73
N ARG A 17 44.03 -9.52 -1.65
CA ARG A 17 43.34 -8.24 -1.51
C ARG A 17 42.02 -8.46 -0.81
N HIS A 18 41.80 -7.74 0.28
CA HIS A 18 40.52 -7.69 0.94
C HIS A 18 39.47 -7.03 0.02
N VAL A 19 38.73 -7.85 -0.71
CA VAL A 19 37.55 -7.35 -1.43
C VAL A 19 36.42 -7.31 -0.40
N ALA A 20 36.20 -6.14 0.17
CA ALA A 20 35.01 -5.88 0.96
C ALA A 20 33.81 -5.94 0.00
N TRP A 21 33.21 -7.10 -0.12
CA TRP A 21 31.88 -7.22 -0.71
C TRP A 21 30.89 -6.61 0.31
N CYS A 22 30.76 -5.30 0.24
CA CYS A 22 29.63 -4.64 0.84
C CYS A 22 28.41 -5.19 0.08
N ILE A 23 27.74 -6.18 0.67
CA ILE A 23 26.41 -6.60 0.20
C ILE A 23 25.50 -5.42 0.50
N THR A 24 25.47 -4.45 -0.41
CA THR A 24 24.50 -3.38 -0.38
C THR A 24 23.15 -4.03 -0.57
N MET A 25 22.38 -4.13 0.53
CA MET A 25 21.02 -4.63 0.50
C MET A 25 20.19 -3.67 -0.37
N THR A 26 19.88 -4.08 -1.58
CA THR A 26 19.04 -3.28 -2.48
C THR A 26 17.59 -3.40 -2.04
N THR A 27 16.99 -2.28 -1.71
CA THR A 27 15.61 -2.19 -1.25
C THR A 27 14.73 -1.42 -2.23
N VAL A 28 13.42 -1.44 -2.02
CA VAL A 28 12.46 -0.67 -2.82
C VAL A 28 12.72 0.85 -2.80
N TYR A 29 13.49 1.33 -1.83
CA TYR A 29 13.81 2.76 -1.69
C TYR A 29 14.90 3.21 -2.67
N ASP A 30 15.77 2.31 -3.05
CA ASP A 30 16.99 2.62 -3.83
C ASP A 30 16.69 2.72 -5.34
N ILE A 31 15.57 2.11 -5.80
CA ILE A 31 15.27 2.00 -7.22
C ILE A 31 14.18 3.00 -7.66
N PRO A 32 14.40 3.73 -8.77
CA PRO A 32 13.40 4.61 -9.35
C PRO A 32 12.11 3.89 -9.73
N ALA A 33 10.97 4.60 -9.65
CA ALA A 33 9.66 4.00 -9.85
C ALA A 33 9.37 3.60 -11.30
N ASP A 34 9.96 4.29 -12.24
CA ASP A 34 9.82 4.09 -13.69
C ASP A 34 10.34 2.73 -14.14
N ILE A 35 11.47 2.29 -13.59
CA ILE A 35 12.06 0.98 -13.86
C ILE A 35 11.40 -0.08 -12.97
N PHE A 36 11.18 0.23 -11.70
CA PHE A 36 10.67 -0.73 -10.71
C PHE A 36 9.25 -1.21 -10.98
N ASN A 37 8.32 -0.27 -11.29
CA ASN A 37 6.90 -0.62 -11.44
C ASN A 37 6.62 -1.60 -12.59
N PRO A 38 7.22 -1.47 -13.80
CA PRO A 38 7.06 -2.45 -14.85
C PRO A 38 7.58 -3.84 -14.47
N ALA A 39 8.75 -3.92 -13.86
CA ALA A 39 9.34 -5.18 -13.40
C ALA A 39 8.46 -5.87 -12.34
N LEU A 40 7.97 -5.10 -11.37
CA LEU A 40 7.04 -5.60 -10.35
C LEU A 40 5.72 -6.06 -10.98
N ALA A 41 5.20 -5.34 -11.98
CA ALA A 41 3.99 -5.73 -12.68
C ALA A 41 4.15 -7.08 -13.41
N ILE A 42 5.31 -7.35 -14.02
CA ILE A 42 5.64 -8.64 -14.64
C ILE A 42 5.70 -9.74 -13.58
N ALA A 43 6.42 -9.52 -12.49
CA ALA A 43 6.52 -10.49 -11.39
C ALA A 43 5.18 -10.81 -10.73
N MET A 44 4.23 -9.86 -10.71
CA MET A 44 2.87 -10.07 -10.20
C MET A 44 1.94 -10.72 -11.22
N ALA A 45 2.18 -10.58 -12.50
CA ALA A 45 1.39 -11.25 -13.55
C ALA A 45 1.50 -12.79 -13.45
N ASP A 46 2.65 -13.29 -13.01
CA ASP A 46 2.86 -14.71 -12.73
C ASP A 46 2.01 -15.21 -11.55
N GLN A 47 1.63 -14.32 -10.65
CA GLN A 47 0.69 -14.61 -9.57
C GLN A 47 -0.73 -14.36 -10.05
N LYS A 48 -1.45 -15.44 -10.41
CA LYS A 48 -2.81 -15.42 -10.98
C LYS A 48 -3.87 -14.65 -10.17
N ALA A 49 -3.52 -14.17 -8.98
CA ALA A 49 -4.41 -13.43 -8.10
C ALA A 49 -4.70 -11.99 -8.57
N VAL A 50 -3.83 -11.42 -9.42
CA VAL A 50 -4.00 -10.05 -9.93
C VAL A 50 -4.48 -10.08 -11.37
N SER A 51 -5.78 -9.95 -11.56
CA SER A 51 -6.42 -9.90 -12.87
C SER A 51 -7.21 -8.61 -13.07
N MET A 52 -7.24 -8.12 -14.30
CA MET A 52 -8.06 -6.95 -14.61
C MET A 52 -9.55 -7.33 -14.55
N PRO A 53 -10.38 -6.62 -13.77
CA PRO A 53 -11.83 -6.85 -13.76
C PRO A 53 -12.48 -6.41 -15.08
N ASP A 54 -13.62 -7.01 -15.45
CA ASP A 54 -14.33 -6.76 -16.71
C ASP A 54 -14.63 -5.28 -16.97
N TRP A 55 -14.98 -4.54 -15.92
CA TRP A 55 -15.24 -3.10 -16.03
C TRP A 55 -13.95 -2.27 -16.24
N GLY A 56 -12.77 -2.84 -16.03
CA GLY A 56 -11.48 -2.15 -16.12
C GLY A 56 -11.20 -1.55 -17.49
N GLN A 57 -11.74 -2.13 -18.56
CA GLN A 57 -11.54 -1.65 -19.93
C GLN A 57 -12.24 -0.33 -20.24
N TYR A 58 -13.28 0.02 -19.48
CA TYR A 58 -14.17 1.13 -19.79
C TYR A 58 -14.04 2.34 -18.86
N VAL A 59 -13.26 2.21 -17.78
CA VAL A 59 -13.19 3.23 -16.73
C VAL A 59 -11.99 4.15 -16.87
N LYS A 60 -12.19 5.42 -16.57
CA LYS A 60 -11.09 6.35 -16.34
C LYS A 60 -10.57 6.25 -14.91
N THR A 61 -9.27 6.41 -14.72
CA THR A 61 -8.60 6.13 -13.45
C THR A 61 -8.80 7.20 -12.37
N ALA A 62 -9.15 8.42 -12.76
CA ALA A 62 -9.32 9.55 -11.85
C ALA A 62 -10.29 10.60 -12.42
N VAL A 63 -10.77 11.49 -11.55
CA VAL A 63 -11.69 12.59 -11.94
C VAL A 63 -11.01 13.58 -12.88
N ASP A 64 -9.71 13.77 -12.73
CA ASP A 64 -8.87 14.66 -13.54
C ASP A 64 -8.54 14.11 -14.92
N ARG A 65 -8.77 12.81 -15.16
CA ARG A 65 -8.49 12.16 -16.45
C ARG A 65 -9.68 12.29 -17.39
N GLU A 66 -9.41 12.68 -18.64
CA GLU A 66 -10.44 12.79 -19.67
C GLU A 66 -10.72 11.44 -20.34
N ARG A 67 -9.69 10.62 -20.50
CA ARG A 67 -9.74 9.35 -21.25
C ARG A 67 -9.38 8.15 -20.38
N PRO A 68 -9.87 6.95 -20.72
CA PRO A 68 -9.41 5.71 -20.12
C PRO A 68 -7.94 5.45 -20.47
N PRO A 69 -7.24 4.56 -19.72
CA PRO A 69 -5.88 4.16 -20.03
C PRO A 69 -5.78 3.49 -21.40
N THR A 70 -4.71 3.79 -22.14
CA THR A 70 -4.44 3.21 -23.47
C THR A 70 -3.55 1.96 -23.40
N GLN A 71 -2.87 1.75 -22.29
CA GLN A 71 -2.00 0.59 -22.06
C GLN A 71 -2.84 -0.63 -21.67
N GLU A 72 -2.61 -1.77 -22.32
CA GLU A 72 -3.33 -3.01 -22.02
C GLU A 72 -3.04 -3.53 -20.61
N ASN A 73 -1.81 -3.37 -20.14
CA ASN A 73 -1.34 -3.82 -18.81
C ASN A 73 -1.47 -2.75 -17.72
N TRP A 74 -2.32 -1.73 -17.91
CA TRP A 74 -2.44 -0.62 -16.96
C TRP A 74 -2.87 -1.07 -15.55
N TRP A 75 -3.67 -2.15 -15.46
CA TRP A 75 -4.13 -2.69 -14.19
C TRP A 75 -2.99 -3.24 -13.36
N GLN A 76 -2.13 -4.06 -13.97
CA GLN A 76 -0.95 -4.64 -13.32
C GLN A 76 0.02 -3.54 -12.89
N LEU A 77 0.25 -2.54 -13.75
CA LEU A 77 1.09 -1.38 -13.42
C LEU A 77 0.52 -0.57 -12.24
N ARG A 78 -0.81 -0.38 -12.21
CA ARG A 78 -1.47 0.32 -11.10
C ARG A 78 -1.36 -0.47 -9.81
N THR A 79 -1.57 -1.77 -9.85
CA THR A 79 -1.48 -2.66 -8.69
C THR A 79 -0.04 -2.71 -8.17
N ALA A 80 0.95 -2.79 -9.05
CA ALA A 80 2.37 -2.70 -8.71
C ALA A 80 2.72 -1.36 -8.03
N ALA A 81 2.24 -0.25 -8.58
CA ALA A 81 2.46 1.07 -7.99
C ALA A 81 1.79 1.22 -6.61
N ILE A 82 0.63 0.59 -6.39
CA ILE A 82 -0.03 0.54 -5.08
C ILE A 82 0.81 -0.28 -4.10
N LEU A 83 1.25 -1.48 -4.47
CA LEU A 83 2.09 -2.33 -3.62
C LEU A 83 3.38 -1.61 -3.22
N ARG A 84 4.05 -0.96 -4.19
CA ARG A 84 5.25 -0.14 -3.91
C ARG A 84 4.96 0.99 -2.92
N LYS A 85 3.83 1.68 -3.03
CA LYS A 85 3.46 2.75 -2.07
C LYS A 85 3.17 2.20 -0.68
N VAL A 86 2.51 1.04 -0.57
CA VAL A 86 2.26 0.36 0.72
C VAL A 86 3.59 -0.07 1.34
N ALA A 87 4.52 -0.63 0.57
CA ALA A 87 5.86 -1.01 1.04
C ALA A 87 6.65 0.18 1.60
N ARG A 88 6.58 1.34 0.92
CA ARG A 88 7.35 2.53 1.32
C ARG A 88 6.77 3.31 2.47
N ASN A 89 5.45 3.43 2.52
CA ASN A 89 4.76 4.34 3.44
C ASN A 89 4.21 3.63 4.69
N GLY A 90 4.28 2.28 4.75
CA GLY A 90 3.65 1.50 5.79
C GLY A 90 2.12 1.42 5.62
N PRO A 91 1.35 1.30 6.71
CA PRO A 91 -0.10 1.17 6.63
C PRO A 91 -0.76 2.36 5.95
N VAL A 92 -1.43 2.11 4.81
CA VAL A 92 -2.03 3.15 3.97
C VAL A 92 -3.50 2.84 3.71
N GLY A 93 -4.34 3.86 3.88
CA GLY A 93 -5.77 3.79 3.58
C GLY A 93 -6.11 4.14 2.13
N VAL A 94 -7.30 3.71 1.67
CA VAL A 94 -7.82 3.99 0.32
C VAL A 94 -7.88 5.50 0.03
N THR A 95 -8.26 6.32 1.00
CA THR A 95 -8.36 7.78 0.83
C THR A 95 -6.99 8.41 0.59
N GLN A 96 -5.97 7.99 1.34
CA GLN A 96 -4.60 8.47 1.18
C GLN A 96 -4.02 8.06 -0.18
N LEU A 97 -4.27 6.82 -0.61
CA LEU A 97 -3.87 6.38 -1.96
C LEU A 97 -4.62 7.15 -3.05
N ALA A 98 -5.90 7.46 -2.86
CA ALA A 98 -6.67 8.24 -3.83
C ALA A 98 -6.10 9.66 -4.03
N GLN A 99 -5.62 10.27 -2.96
CA GLN A 99 -4.90 11.56 -3.04
C GLN A 99 -3.54 11.39 -3.74
N ALA A 100 -2.79 10.34 -3.39
CA ALA A 100 -1.45 10.08 -3.95
C ALA A 100 -1.45 9.75 -5.46
N PHE A 101 -2.56 9.22 -5.99
CA PHE A 101 -2.76 8.92 -7.41
C PHE A 101 -3.66 9.94 -8.12
N GLY A 102 -4.10 10.97 -7.41
CA GLY A 102 -4.85 12.09 -7.98
C GLY A 102 -3.96 13.02 -8.79
N GLY A 103 -4.58 13.94 -9.47
CA GLY A 103 -3.92 14.92 -10.29
C GLY A 103 -4.68 16.25 -10.34
N LYS A 104 -4.28 17.11 -11.23
CA LYS A 104 -4.85 18.42 -11.45
C LYS A 104 -5.97 18.30 -12.49
N LYS A 105 -7.19 18.66 -12.10
CA LYS A 105 -8.33 18.71 -13.02
C LYS A 105 -8.34 20.07 -13.71
N ASP A 106 -8.35 20.04 -15.03
CA ASP A 106 -8.56 21.22 -15.85
C ASP A 106 -10.05 21.58 -15.89
N ASN A 107 -10.37 22.82 -15.55
CA ASN A 107 -11.72 23.37 -15.58
C ASN A 107 -11.89 24.42 -16.69
N GLY A 108 -11.00 24.46 -17.66
CA GLY A 108 -11.00 25.45 -18.74
C GLY A 108 -10.68 26.85 -18.24
N VAL A 109 -11.62 27.77 -18.33
CA VAL A 109 -11.44 29.18 -17.91
C VAL A 109 -11.34 29.32 -16.39
N MET A 110 -11.94 28.40 -15.62
CA MET A 110 -11.89 28.41 -14.16
C MET A 110 -10.55 27.87 -13.64
N PRO A 111 -10.11 28.28 -12.43
CA PRO A 111 -8.89 27.76 -11.82
C PRO A 111 -8.93 26.24 -11.70
N ASN A 112 -7.78 25.61 -11.94
CA ASN A 112 -7.64 24.17 -11.81
C ASN A 112 -7.80 23.71 -10.34
N THR A 113 -8.52 22.61 -10.15
CA THR A 113 -8.77 22.01 -8.84
C THR A 113 -8.09 20.64 -8.70
N PRO A 114 -7.63 20.25 -7.49
CA PRO A 114 -7.10 18.91 -7.29
C PRO A 114 -8.21 17.86 -7.47
N GLY A 115 -7.95 16.86 -8.32
CA GLY A 115 -8.82 15.70 -8.54
C GLY A 115 -8.27 14.47 -7.83
N VAL A 116 -9.13 13.70 -7.19
CA VAL A 116 -8.74 12.44 -6.54
C VAL A 116 -8.91 11.25 -7.49
N ALA A 117 -8.05 10.23 -7.35
CA ALA A 117 -8.16 9.00 -8.10
C ALA A 117 -9.40 8.19 -7.67
N SER A 118 -9.87 7.30 -8.54
CA SER A 118 -11.00 6.42 -8.27
C SER A 118 -10.72 5.50 -7.08
N ARG A 119 -11.50 5.68 -6.02
CA ARG A 119 -11.41 4.85 -4.81
C ARG A 119 -11.83 3.41 -5.07
N HIS A 120 -12.71 3.16 -6.06
CA HIS A 120 -13.15 1.82 -6.43
C HIS A 120 -11.99 1.01 -7.01
N ILE A 121 -11.25 1.57 -7.95
CA ILE A 121 -10.06 0.95 -8.55
C ILE A 121 -9.04 0.59 -7.46
N ILE A 122 -8.74 1.52 -6.55
CA ILE A 122 -7.77 1.31 -5.47
C ILE A 122 -8.25 0.22 -4.50
N ARG A 123 -9.53 0.22 -4.15
CA ARG A 123 -10.11 -0.79 -3.26
C ARG A 123 -10.03 -2.19 -3.85
N THR A 124 -10.44 -2.35 -5.11
CA THR A 124 -10.37 -3.65 -5.80
C THR A 124 -8.93 -4.13 -5.94
N ALA A 125 -7.99 -3.23 -6.28
CA ALA A 125 -6.57 -3.59 -6.35
C ALA A 125 -6.00 -4.04 -4.99
N LEU A 126 -6.36 -3.35 -3.89
CA LEU A 126 -5.96 -3.75 -2.54
C LEU A 126 -6.58 -5.09 -2.11
N GLN A 127 -7.82 -5.36 -2.49
CA GLN A 127 -8.47 -6.65 -2.24
C GLN A 127 -7.74 -7.78 -2.96
N GLN A 128 -7.41 -7.61 -4.23
CA GLN A 128 -6.62 -8.60 -4.98
C GLN A 128 -5.24 -8.84 -4.38
N LEU A 129 -4.57 -7.79 -3.89
CA LEU A 129 -3.28 -7.92 -3.19
C LEU A 129 -3.43 -8.62 -1.82
N GLU A 130 -4.55 -8.44 -1.14
CA GLU A 130 -4.88 -9.12 0.11
C GLU A 130 -5.17 -10.61 -0.15
N ASP A 131 -5.96 -10.93 -1.19
CA ASP A 131 -6.23 -12.30 -1.64
C ASP A 131 -4.94 -13.03 -2.08
N ALA A 132 -3.99 -12.30 -2.66
CA ALA A 132 -2.65 -12.80 -3.00
C ALA A 132 -1.74 -12.98 -1.76
N GLY A 133 -2.15 -12.53 -0.57
CA GLY A 133 -1.36 -12.59 0.65
C GLY A 133 -0.16 -11.64 0.69
N LEU A 134 -0.09 -10.64 -0.21
CA LEU A 134 1.01 -9.66 -0.27
C LEU A 134 0.80 -8.48 0.67
N VAL A 135 -0.45 -8.22 1.03
CA VAL A 135 -0.85 -7.10 1.87
C VAL A 135 -1.85 -7.61 2.91
N GLU A 136 -1.84 -7.02 4.10
CA GLU A 136 -2.76 -7.37 5.20
C GLU A 136 -3.40 -6.12 5.80
N GLN A 137 -4.55 -6.29 6.47
CA GLN A 137 -5.20 -5.24 7.23
C GLN A 137 -4.48 -5.06 8.57
N VAL A 138 -4.08 -3.81 8.86
CA VAL A 138 -3.41 -3.51 10.13
C VAL A 138 -4.43 -3.13 11.18
N TYR A 139 -4.58 -3.99 12.18
CA TYR A 139 -5.43 -3.75 13.33
C TYR A 139 -4.91 -2.58 14.17
N LEU A 140 -5.81 -1.67 14.54
CA LEU A 140 -5.47 -0.52 15.37
C LEU A 140 -5.95 -0.72 16.81
N LYS A 141 -7.25 -0.85 17.00
CA LYS A 141 -7.90 -1.06 18.30
C LYS A 141 -9.35 -1.49 18.11
N SER A 142 -9.92 -2.12 19.13
CA SER A 142 -11.37 -2.32 19.23
C SER A 142 -12.00 -1.11 19.93
N VAL A 143 -13.11 -0.64 19.39
CA VAL A 143 -13.92 0.44 19.97
C VAL A 143 -15.27 -0.11 20.35
N GLN A 144 -15.74 0.27 21.55
CA GLN A 144 -17.06 -0.11 22.03
C GLN A 144 -18.13 0.60 21.19
N LEU A 145 -19.15 -0.17 20.79
CA LEU A 145 -20.32 0.38 20.11
C LEU A 145 -21.33 0.92 21.12
N TYR A 146 -21.96 2.01 20.77
CA TYR A 146 -22.99 2.66 21.55
C TYR A 146 -24.31 2.69 20.76
N GLU A 147 -25.42 2.60 21.46
CA GLU A 147 -26.75 2.68 20.88
C GLU A 147 -26.97 4.06 20.26
N LYS A 148 -27.66 4.06 19.12
CA LYS A 148 -28.06 5.28 18.40
C LYS A 148 -29.56 5.26 18.18
N ASP A 149 -30.16 6.45 18.27
CA ASP A 149 -31.56 6.67 17.94
C ASP A 149 -31.80 6.58 16.42
N ASP A 150 -33.06 6.54 16.01
CA ASP A 150 -33.49 6.52 14.61
C ASP A 150 -32.96 7.73 13.81
N TYR A 151 -32.61 8.82 14.47
CA TYR A 151 -32.00 10.02 13.90
C TYR A 151 -30.47 9.96 13.81
N GLY A 152 -29.83 8.89 14.37
CA GLY A 152 -28.39 8.68 14.33
C GLY A 152 -27.62 9.29 15.51
N ASP A 153 -28.30 9.91 16.47
CA ASP A 153 -27.71 10.45 17.68
C ASP A 153 -27.48 9.37 18.74
N PHE A 154 -26.49 9.60 19.62
CA PHE A 154 -26.20 8.64 20.70
C PHE A 154 -27.26 8.72 21.80
N VAL A 155 -27.72 7.57 22.26
CA VAL A 155 -28.63 7.46 23.42
C VAL A 155 -27.81 7.68 24.70
N TYR A 156 -28.31 8.57 25.57
CA TYR A 156 -27.68 8.88 26.88
C TYR A 156 -28.61 8.46 28.01
N VAL A 157 -28.03 7.86 29.05
CA VAL A 157 -28.71 7.56 30.31
C VAL A 157 -27.97 8.26 31.44
N LYS A 158 -28.72 8.88 32.36
CA LYS A 158 -28.15 9.56 33.52
C LYS A 158 -27.76 8.56 34.58
N ASP A 159 -26.52 8.67 35.06
CA ASP A 159 -26.04 7.92 36.23
C ASP A 159 -26.67 8.42 37.53
N GLU A 160 -26.44 7.68 38.62
CA GLU A 160 -26.83 8.07 39.99
C GLU A 160 -26.31 9.45 40.42
N TYR A 161 -25.23 9.92 39.78
CA TYR A 161 -24.63 11.24 40.01
C TYR A 161 -25.11 12.33 39.04
N GLY A 162 -26.08 12.01 38.13
CA GLY A 162 -26.64 12.97 37.18
C GLY A 162 -25.81 13.24 35.92
N ASN A 163 -24.73 12.49 35.70
CA ASN A 163 -23.92 12.61 34.49
C ASN A 163 -24.51 11.79 33.33
N ASP A 164 -24.50 12.37 32.12
CA ASP A 164 -24.97 11.69 30.91
C ASP A 164 -23.92 10.68 30.42
N GLN A 165 -24.26 9.38 30.47
CA GLN A 165 -23.44 8.30 29.94
C GLN A 165 -24.08 7.70 28.70
N LYS A 166 -23.22 7.38 27.69
CA LYS A 166 -23.68 6.69 26.45
C LYS A 166 -24.01 5.24 26.77
N VAL A 167 -25.14 4.78 26.25
CA VAL A 167 -25.58 3.40 26.43
C VAL A 167 -24.77 2.47 25.52
N PRO A 168 -24.04 1.50 26.07
CA PRO A 168 -23.27 0.55 25.26
C PRO A 168 -24.20 -0.48 24.62
N MET A 169 -23.97 -0.78 23.33
CA MET A 169 -24.66 -1.89 22.67
C MET A 169 -24.24 -3.22 23.27
N LYS A 170 -25.22 -4.08 23.56
CA LYS A 170 -25.02 -5.43 24.08
C LYS A 170 -25.60 -6.45 23.12
N ASP A 171 -24.93 -7.59 22.99
CA ASP A 171 -25.45 -8.75 22.28
C ASP A 171 -26.61 -9.39 23.05
N GLU A 172 -27.34 -10.32 22.39
CA GLU A 172 -28.40 -11.13 23.00
C GLU A 172 -27.95 -11.87 24.25
N LYS A 173 -26.65 -12.12 24.39
CA LYS A 173 -26.00 -12.77 25.55
C LYS A 173 -25.55 -11.78 26.64
N GLY A 174 -25.81 -10.46 26.46
CA GLY A 174 -25.43 -9.41 27.39
C GLY A 174 -23.97 -8.96 27.33
N ASN A 175 -23.17 -9.46 26.37
CA ASN A 175 -21.80 -9.03 26.18
C ASN A 175 -21.74 -7.67 25.44
N LEU A 176 -20.72 -6.86 25.78
CA LEU A 176 -20.50 -5.56 25.13
C LEU A 176 -20.04 -5.76 23.67
N MET A 177 -20.77 -5.18 22.73
CA MET A 177 -20.40 -5.20 21.33
C MET A 177 -19.21 -4.28 21.08
N LYS A 178 -18.17 -4.80 20.41
CA LYS A 178 -16.97 -4.06 20.03
C LYS A 178 -16.79 -4.17 18.53
N GLN A 179 -16.32 -3.08 17.92
CA GLN A 179 -15.93 -3.05 16.52
C GLN A 179 -14.43 -2.85 16.40
N ASP A 180 -13.79 -3.71 15.62
CA ASP A 180 -12.37 -3.58 15.35
C ASP A 180 -12.14 -2.49 14.31
N LEU A 181 -11.23 -1.57 14.62
CA LEU A 181 -10.79 -0.52 13.72
C LEU A 181 -9.44 -0.91 13.12
N TYR A 182 -9.33 -0.70 11.82
CA TYR A 182 -8.12 -0.95 11.04
C TYR A 182 -7.50 0.36 10.55
N SER A 183 -6.17 0.45 10.61
CA SER A 183 -5.41 1.64 10.18
C SER A 183 -5.08 1.64 8.68
N GLY A 184 -5.74 0.83 7.89
CA GLY A 184 -5.43 0.65 6.47
C GLY A 184 -4.79 -0.71 6.21
N ARG A 185 -3.98 -0.79 5.15
CA ARG A 185 -3.31 -2.01 4.74
C ARG A 185 -1.80 -1.84 4.78
N GLY A 186 -1.12 -2.79 5.42
CA GLY A 186 0.34 -2.90 5.49
C GLY A 186 0.85 -4.00 4.58
N ILE A 187 2.15 -4.01 4.32
CA ILE A 187 2.79 -5.07 3.55
C ILE A 187 3.06 -6.28 4.45
N THR A 188 2.85 -7.49 3.93
CA THR A 188 3.20 -8.74 4.61
C THR A 188 4.69 -9.08 4.39
N ALA A 189 5.22 -10.03 5.16
CA ALA A 189 6.58 -10.55 4.96
C ALA A 189 6.78 -11.15 3.56
N ALA A 190 5.75 -11.80 3.00
CA ALA A 190 5.76 -12.33 1.64
C ALA A 190 5.78 -11.22 0.59
N GLY A 191 4.98 -10.17 0.79
CA GLY A 191 4.98 -8.98 -0.06
C GLY A 191 6.31 -8.24 -0.04
N GLN A 192 6.91 -8.06 1.14
CA GLN A 192 8.23 -7.42 1.28
C GLN A 192 9.31 -8.23 0.56
N LYS A 193 9.32 -9.55 0.74
CA LYS A 193 10.25 -10.45 0.04
C LYS A 193 10.13 -10.34 -1.49
N LEU A 194 8.90 -10.29 -2.02
CA LEU A 194 8.67 -10.14 -3.45
C LEU A 194 9.22 -8.80 -3.95
N VAL A 195 8.91 -7.71 -3.25
CA VAL A 195 9.34 -6.35 -3.59
C VAL A 195 10.87 -6.23 -3.57
N ASP A 196 11.55 -6.78 -2.56
CA ASP A 196 13.00 -6.74 -2.44
C ASP A 196 13.69 -7.64 -3.47
N ASN A 197 13.13 -8.81 -3.80
CA ASN A 197 13.64 -9.67 -4.86
C ASN A 197 13.60 -8.98 -6.22
N VAL A 198 12.49 -8.29 -6.54
CA VAL A 198 12.36 -7.51 -7.77
C VAL A 198 13.34 -6.34 -7.75
N ALA A 199 13.50 -5.65 -6.63
CA ALA A 199 14.47 -4.58 -6.49
C ALA A 199 15.90 -5.08 -6.80
N HIS A 200 16.27 -6.22 -6.25
CA HIS A 200 17.57 -6.83 -6.51
C HIS A 200 17.76 -7.22 -7.99
N SER A 201 16.73 -7.78 -8.65
CA SER A 201 16.82 -8.18 -10.06
C SER A 201 17.00 -7.00 -11.04
N VAL A 202 16.42 -5.85 -10.70
CA VAL A 202 16.40 -4.66 -11.57
C VAL A 202 17.57 -3.70 -11.27
N ARG A 203 18.36 -3.99 -10.24
CA ARG A 203 19.47 -3.14 -9.81
C ARG A 203 20.43 -2.79 -10.92
N GLY A 204 20.90 -3.79 -11.71
CA GLY A 204 21.86 -3.55 -12.79
C GLY A 204 21.30 -2.60 -13.85
N GLU A 205 20.05 -2.79 -14.26
CA GLU A 205 19.38 -1.90 -15.21
C GLU A 205 19.22 -0.48 -14.67
N ALA A 206 18.95 -0.36 -13.35
CA ALA A 206 18.83 0.94 -12.70
C ALA A 206 20.20 1.66 -12.62
N GLU A 207 21.29 0.95 -12.35
CA GLU A 207 22.64 1.51 -12.33
C GLU A 207 23.10 1.98 -13.72
N ASP A 208 22.71 1.26 -14.79
CA ASP A 208 23.01 1.63 -16.18
C ASP A 208 22.29 2.90 -16.61
N GLN A 209 21.01 3.04 -16.24
CA GLN A 209 20.22 4.22 -16.57
C GLN A 209 20.54 5.42 -15.66
N TYR A 210 20.89 5.19 -14.41
CA TYR A 210 21.17 6.19 -13.38
C TYR A 210 22.53 5.95 -12.70
N PRO A 211 23.66 6.25 -13.37
CA PRO A 211 24.99 5.92 -12.86
C PRO A 211 25.34 6.56 -11.50
N GLY A 212 24.51 7.46 -11.01
CA GLY A 212 24.63 8.02 -9.66
C GLY A 212 24.19 7.10 -8.53
N LEU A 213 23.36 6.09 -8.82
CA LEU A 213 22.84 5.16 -7.81
C LEU A 213 23.92 4.17 -7.28
N GLY A 214 24.89 3.80 -8.11
CA GLY A 214 25.97 2.90 -7.71
C GLY A 214 26.99 3.49 -6.70
N LYS A 215 26.80 4.76 -6.28
CA LYS A 215 27.68 5.43 -5.31
C LYS A 215 27.19 5.31 -3.86
N TYR A 216 25.99 4.83 -3.65
CA TYR A 216 25.34 4.61 -2.35
C TYR A 216 25.09 3.09 -2.13
#